data_8257d8c8dbbdbfccb80e9eef3031cb25
#
_entry.id   8257d8c8dbbdbfccb80e9eef3031cb25
#
_cell.length_a   1.000
_cell.length_b   1.000
_cell.length_c   1.000
_cell.angle_alpha   90.00
_cell.angle_beta   90.00
_cell.angle_gamma   90.00
#
_symmetry.space_group_name_H-M   'P 1'
#
loop_
_entity.id
_entity.type
_entity.pdbx_description
1 polymer ?
#
loop_
_entity_poly.entity_id
_entity_poly.type
_entity_poly.pdbx_seq_one_letter_code
_entity_poly.pdbx_strand_id
1 'polypeptide(L)'
;MVHNDFKTFKIQEVVHVKRENMRIKTDCKDTYVLSCRLFGESMFFYKGDAKKVSRGDVLYIPYGAKYSHSCQMEEIVAIHLDISGDMPKDIQIFSPENPEEMCRLFGEIAQTWKDQSSEAYYQCMANLYKLIAITGIANDPASIEEFGIITQAVHYLQAHLFDKNLVMEKVYRQCPFSQTSFIKYFRKYFGCTPVKYVNQQRILNAQTLLRSQLYTREEIASLCGFENVKHFYVVFKQIAGCTTGEYLKK
;
A
#
# COMPACT_ATOMS: atom_id res chain seq x y z
N MET A 1 -9.84 2.62 13.54
CA MET A 1 -9.26 1.88 12.41
C MET A 1 -8.94 2.90 11.35
N VAL A 2 -7.67 3.09 11.03
CA VAL A 2 -7.26 3.84 9.85
C VAL A 2 -7.66 2.93 8.69
N HIS A 3 -8.75 3.22 7.98
CA HIS A 3 -8.94 2.70 6.64
C HIS A 3 -7.89 3.41 5.78
N ASN A 4 -6.68 2.92 5.85
CA ASN A 4 -5.75 3.12 4.79
C ASN A 4 -6.30 2.33 3.61
N ASP A 5 -6.47 2.96 2.46
CA ASP A 5 -6.63 2.29 1.17
C ASP A 5 -5.31 1.59 0.79
N PHE A 6 -4.68 0.93 1.78
CA PHE A 6 -3.56 0.04 1.51
C PHE A 6 -4.13 -1.12 0.71
N LYS A 7 -3.70 -1.18 -0.53
CA LYS A 7 -3.92 -2.35 -1.35
C LYS A 7 -3.29 -3.53 -0.63
N THR A 8 -4.07 -4.56 -0.40
CA THR A 8 -3.53 -5.80 0.16
C THR A 8 -3.32 -6.80 -0.96
N PHE A 9 -2.20 -7.48 -0.90
CA PHE A 9 -1.78 -8.46 -1.89
C PHE A 9 -1.68 -9.83 -1.23
N LYS A 10 -2.15 -10.85 -1.92
CA LYS A 10 -1.99 -12.25 -1.50
C LYS A 10 -1.51 -13.04 -2.70
N ILE A 11 -0.40 -13.76 -2.54
CA ILE A 11 0.07 -14.69 -3.57
C ILE A 11 -0.86 -15.91 -3.56
N GLN A 12 -1.45 -16.21 -4.69
CA GLN A 12 -2.24 -17.44 -4.91
C GLN A 12 -1.38 -18.55 -5.48
N GLU A 13 -0.55 -18.21 -6.47
CA GLU A 13 0.28 -19.15 -7.18
C GLU A 13 1.51 -18.44 -7.76
N VAL A 14 2.62 -19.16 -7.87
CA VAL A 14 3.80 -18.73 -8.60
C VAL A 14 4.13 -19.79 -9.67
N VAL A 15 4.14 -19.34 -10.91
CA VAL A 15 4.41 -20.19 -12.09
C VAL A 15 5.76 -19.81 -12.66
N HIS A 16 6.65 -20.78 -12.80
CA HIS A 16 7.95 -20.64 -13.45
C HIS A 16 7.99 -21.58 -14.65
N VAL A 17 8.03 -21.03 -15.86
CA VAL A 17 7.94 -21.82 -17.11
C VAL A 17 8.91 -21.32 -18.16
N LYS A 18 9.37 -22.27 -19.00
CA LYS A 18 10.08 -22.01 -20.26
C LYS A 18 9.12 -22.31 -21.42
N ARG A 19 9.16 -21.48 -22.43
CA ARG A 19 8.29 -21.59 -23.61
C ARG A 19 9.09 -21.39 -24.88
N GLU A 20 8.78 -22.17 -25.89
CA GLU A 20 9.39 -22.08 -27.21
C GLU A 20 8.32 -22.07 -28.29
N ASN A 21 8.47 -21.18 -29.27
CA ASN A 21 7.62 -21.06 -30.46
C ASN A 21 6.11 -21.08 -30.13
N MET A 22 5.72 -20.32 -29.09
CA MET A 22 4.34 -20.32 -28.59
C MET A 22 3.58 -19.07 -29.01
N ARG A 23 2.29 -19.27 -29.28
CA ARG A 23 1.30 -18.22 -29.34
C ARG A 23 0.12 -18.58 -28.46
N ILE A 24 -0.14 -17.73 -27.48
CA ILE A 24 -1.17 -17.95 -26.47
C ILE A 24 -2.22 -16.85 -26.61
N LYS A 25 -3.50 -17.23 -26.55
CA LYS A 25 -4.63 -16.32 -26.48
C LYS A 25 -5.33 -16.53 -25.13
N THR A 26 -5.55 -15.46 -24.41
CA THR A 26 -6.28 -15.43 -23.14
C THR A 26 -7.56 -14.62 -23.32
N ASP A 27 -8.71 -15.27 -23.22
CA ASP A 27 -10.01 -14.63 -23.42
C ASP A 27 -10.55 -13.95 -22.15
N CYS A 28 -10.11 -14.39 -20.97
CA CYS A 28 -10.40 -13.74 -19.71
C CYS A 28 -9.37 -14.19 -18.67
N LYS A 29 -8.65 -13.25 -18.06
CA LYS A 29 -7.74 -13.55 -16.96
C LYS A 29 -8.53 -13.53 -15.65
N ASP A 30 -8.46 -14.58 -14.88
CA ASP A 30 -9.22 -14.80 -13.64
C ASP A 30 -8.49 -14.37 -12.36
N THR A 31 -7.26 -13.89 -12.50
CA THR A 31 -6.41 -13.38 -11.42
C THR A 31 -5.66 -12.15 -11.89
N TYR A 32 -5.18 -11.34 -10.95
CA TYR A 32 -4.13 -10.36 -11.25
C TYR A 32 -2.80 -11.08 -11.44
N VAL A 33 -1.97 -10.63 -12.36
CA VAL A 33 -0.65 -11.23 -12.58
C VAL A 33 0.43 -10.18 -12.66
N LEU A 34 1.52 -10.42 -11.92
CA LEU A 34 2.82 -9.80 -12.16
C LEU A 34 3.74 -10.85 -12.76
N SER A 35 4.37 -10.55 -13.89
CA SER A 35 5.33 -11.47 -14.49
C SER A 35 6.58 -10.75 -14.97
N CYS A 36 7.72 -11.45 -14.88
CA CYS A 36 8.99 -10.97 -15.38
C CYS A 36 9.59 -12.02 -16.33
N ARG A 37 10.25 -11.54 -17.39
CA ARG A 37 11.07 -12.41 -18.27
C ARG A 37 12.45 -12.51 -17.69
N LEU A 38 12.80 -13.72 -17.27
CA LEU A 38 14.16 -14.04 -16.83
C LEU A 38 15.10 -14.21 -18.02
N PHE A 39 14.53 -14.66 -19.16
CA PHE A 39 15.25 -14.83 -20.42
C PHE A 39 14.30 -14.61 -21.60
N GLY A 40 14.87 -14.15 -22.73
CA GLY A 40 14.15 -13.97 -23.99
C GLY A 40 13.25 -12.74 -24.01
N GLU A 41 12.35 -12.73 -25.00
CA GLU A 41 11.42 -11.66 -25.26
C GLU A 41 10.12 -12.18 -25.85
N SER A 42 9.05 -11.39 -25.71
CA SER A 42 7.75 -11.71 -26.29
C SER A 42 7.01 -10.47 -26.80
N MET A 43 6.09 -10.71 -27.73
CA MET A 43 5.17 -9.69 -28.23
C MET A 43 3.80 -9.88 -27.59
N PHE A 44 3.31 -8.85 -26.92
CA PHE A 44 1.96 -8.78 -26.35
C PHE A 44 1.04 -7.97 -27.24
N PHE A 45 -0.16 -8.48 -27.49
CA PHE A 45 -1.20 -7.86 -28.27
C PHE A 45 -2.40 -7.59 -27.38
N TYR A 46 -2.68 -6.32 -27.13
CA TYR A 46 -3.73 -5.87 -26.23
C TYR A 46 -4.43 -4.61 -26.79
N LYS A 47 -5.77 -4.64 -26.88
CA LYS A 47 -6.60 -3.53 -27.39
C LYS A 47 -6.16 -2.99 -28.76
N GLY A 48 -5.62 -3.83 -29.64
CA GLY A 48 -5.14 -3.45 -30.98
C GLY A 48 -3.67 -3.03 -31.03
N ASP A 49 -3.02 -2.80 -29.90
CA ASP A 49 -1.61 -2.46 -29.82
C ASP A 49 -0.73 -3.71 -29.68
N ALA A 50 0.46 -3.64 -30.26
CA ALA A 50 1.51 -4.64 -30.07
C ALA A 50 2.66 -4.02 -29.26
N LYS A 51 3.02 -4.66 -28.16
CA LYS A 51 4.11 -4.22 -27.27
C LYS A 51 5.11 -5.34 -27.07
N LYS A 52 6.39 -5.00 -27.23
CA LYS A 52 7.50 -5.89 -26.90
C LYS A 52 7.72 -5.90 -25.39
N VAL A 53 7.93 -7.07 -24.82
CA VAL A 53 8.32 -7.29 -23.42
C VAL A 53 9.63 -8.04 -23.42
N SER A 54 10.64 -7.46 -22.86
CA SER A 54 12.02 -7.94 -22.88
C SER A 54 12.44 -8.48 -21.50
N ARG A 55 13.63 -9.08 -21.43
CA ARG A 55 14.22 -9.55 -20.18
C ARG A 55 14.28 -8.43 -19.13
N GLY A 56 13.80 -8.75 -17.92
CA GLY A 56 13.77 -7.82 -16.79
C GLY A 56 12.55 -6.90 -16.76
N ASP A 57 11.81 -6.77 -17.86
CA ASP A 57 10.54 -6.04 -17.84
C ASP A 57 9.53 -6.75 -16.92
N VAL A 58 8.80 -5.95 -16.15
CA VAL A 58 7.70 -6.42 -15.32
C VAL A 58 6.37 -6.11 -16.01
N LEU A 59 5.62 -7.14 -16.30
CA LEU A 59 4.31 -7.05 -16.91
C LEU A 59 3.22 -7.22 -15.85
N TYR A 60 2.36 -6.25 -15.73
CA TYR A 60 1.12 -6.34 -14.97
C TYR A 60 -0.05 -6.66 -15.88
N ILE A 61 -0.83 -7.67 -15.50
CA ILE A 61 -2.05 -8.08 -16.19
C ILE A 61 -3.21 -7.99 -15.20
N PRO A 62 -4.21 -7.12 -15.43
CA PRO A 62 -5.36 -6.99 -14.56
C PRO A 62 -6.31 -8.17 -14.66
N TYR A 63 -7.14 -8.35 -13.62
CA TYR A 63 -8.28 -9.26 -13.67
C TYR A 63 -9.19 -8.92 -14.86
N GLY A 64 -9.71 -9.94 -15.53
CA GLY A 64 -10.61 -9.79 -16.69
C GLY A 64 -9.91 -9.45 -18.01
N ALA A 65 -8.57 -9.27 -18.05
CA ALA A 65 -7.86 -8.89 -19.25
C ALA A 65 -7.96 -9.97 -20.36
N LYS A 66 -8.15 -9.48 -21.59
CA LYS A 66 -8.13 -10.30 -22.82
C LYS A 66 -6.92 -9.88 -23.64
N TYR A 67 -6.03 -10.81 -23.92
CA TYR A 67 -4.80 -10.54 -24.65
C TYR A 67 -4.31 -11.76 -25.40
N SER A 68 -3.38 -11.56 -26.32
CA SER A 68 -2.56 -12.65 -26.83
C SER A 68 -1.09 -12.29 -26.74
N HIS A 69 -0.25 -13.30 -26.63
CA HIS A 69 1.19 -13.09 -26.72
C HIS A 69 1.86 -14.20 -27.52
N SER A 70 3.01 -13.90 -28.08
CA SER A 70 3.84 -14.84 -28.80
C SER A 70 5.31 -14.67 -28.45
N CYS A 71 6.04 -15.76 -28.42
CA CYS A 71 7.48 -15.78 -28.20
C CYS A 71 8.15 -16.83 -29.09
N GLN A 72 9.42 -16.62 -29.41
CA GLN A 72 10.29 -17.65 -29.97
C GLN A 72 10.87 -18.51 -28.86
N MET A 73 11.45 -17.86 -27.86
CA MET A 73 11.96 -18.50 -26.64
C MET A 73 11.84 -17.51 -25.49
N GLU A 74 11.25 -17.95 -24.40
CA GLU A 74 11.20 -17.14 -23.18
C GLU A 74 11.25 -18.03 -21.92
N GLU A 75 11.82 -17.50 -20.85
CA GLU A 75 11.70 -18.03 -19.50
C GLU A 75 11.03 -16.96 -18.63
N ILE A 76 9.89 -17.28 -18.02
CA ILE A 76 9.11 -16.35 -17.24
C ILE A 76 8.81 -16.88 -15.85
N VAL A 77 8.76 -15.96 -14.89
CA VAL A 77 8.08 -16.16 -13.61
C VAL A 77 6.84 -15.30 -13.61
N ALA A 78 5.71 -15.90 -13.28
CA ALA A 78 4.41 -15.23 -13.14
C ALA A 78 3.86 -15.45 -11.74
N ILE A 79 3.54 -14.37 -11.04
CA ILE A 79 2.95 -14.36 -9.69
C ILE A 79 1.47 -14.04 -9.86
N HIS A 80 0.62 -14.99 -9.54
CA HIS A 80 -0.83 -14.82 -9.51
C HIS A 80 -1.26 -14.26 -8.17
N LEU A 81 -2.03 -13.20 -8.19
CA LEU A 81 -2.36 -12.40 -7.03
C LEU A 81 -3.88 -12.28 -6.85
N ASP A 82 -4.29 -12.32 -5.59
CA ASP A 82 -5.53 -11.73 -5.13
C ASP A 82 -5.21 -10.35 -4.56
N ILE A 83 -5.92 -9.31 -5.01
CA ILE A 83 -5.64 -7.93 -4.66
C ILE A 83 -6.94 -7.27 -4.19
N SER A 84 -6.89 -6.71 -2.99
CA SER A 84 -7.95 -5.88 -2.45
C SER A 84 -7.60 -4.40 -2.64
N GLY A 85 -8.53 -3.62 -3.20
CA GLY A 85 -8.35 -2.21 -3.53
C GLY A 85 -8.32 -1.94 -5.05
N ASP A 86 -8.40 -0.67 -5.43
CA ASP A 86 -8.41 -0.25 -6.83
C ASP A 86 -7.05 -0.43 -7.49
N MET A 87 -7.03 -1.15 -8.60
CA MET A 87 -5.84 -1.40 -9.40
C MET A 87 -6.03 -0.89 -10.83
N PRO A 88 -4.92 -0.61 -11.56
CA PRO A 88 -5.00 -0.27 -12.98
C PRO A 88 -5.83 -1.29 -13.76
N LYS A 89 -6.71 -0.79 -14.65
CA LYS A 89 -7.62 -1.64 -15.45
C LYS A 89 -6.99 -2.13 -16.75
N ASP A 90 -5.83 -1.58 -17.09
CA ASP A 90 -5.11 -1.89 -18.33
C ASP A 90 -3.81 -2.64 -18.06
N ILE A 91 -3.37 -3.44 -19.02
CA ILE A 91 -2.06 -4.09 -19.01
C ILE A 91 -0.97 -3.00 -19.02
N GLN A 92 -0.03 -3.11 -18.07
CA GLN A 92 1.09 -2.19 -17.95
C GLN A 92 2.42 -2.96 -18.06
N ILE A 93 3.40 -2.32 -18.68
CA ILE A 93 4.76 -2.82 -18.77
C ILE A 93 5.66 -1.81 -18.08
N PHE A 94 6.43 -2.28 -17.13
CA PHE A 94 7.41 -1.49 -16.39
C PHE A 94 8.79 -1.96 -16.81
N SER A 95 9.58 -1.05 -17.39
CA SER A 95 10.98 -1.30 -17.74
C SER A 95 11.85 -0.65 -16.65
N PRO A 96 12.33 -1.41 -15.67
CA PRO A 96 13.07 -0.88 -14.54
C PRO A 96 14.49 -0.44 -14.96
N GLU A 97 15.08 0.49 -14.20
CA GLU A 97 16.46 0.91 -14.40
C GLU A 97 17.44 -0.25 -14.14
N ASN A 98 17.09 -1.17 -13.25
CA ASN A 98 17.89 -2.36 -12.93
C ASN A 98 17.13 -3.66 -13.27
N PRO A 99 17.19 -4.13 -14.54
CA PRO A 99 16.54 -5.38 -14.97
C PRO A 99 17.01 -6.62 -14.22
N GLU A 100 18.30 -6.66 -13.82
CA GLU A 100 18.89 -7.79 -13.09
C GLU A 100 18.26 -7.96 -11.71
N GLU A 101 17.97 -6.87 -11.01
CA GLU A 101 17.31 -6.93 -9.72
C GLU A 101 15.90 -7.51 -9.84
N MET A 102 15.18 -7.19 -10.91
CA MET A 102 13.85 -7.76 -11.16
C MET A 102 13.95 -9.25 -11.42
N CYS A 103 14.86 -9.68 -12.30
CA CYS A 103 15.10 -11.10 -12.56
C CYS A 103 15.45 -11.86 -11.28
N ARG A 104 16.31 -11.28 -10.42
CA ARG A 104 16.70 -11.88 -9.14
C ARG A 104 15.50 -12.02 -8.19
N LEU A 105 14.72 -10.97 -7.98
CA LEU A 105 13.57 -10.99 -7.07
C LEU A 105 12.50 -11.99 -7.52
N PHE A 106 12.15 -12.01 -8.80
CA PHE A 106 11.21 -13.00 -9.35
C PHE A 106 11.76 -14.41 -9.26
N GLY A 107 13.05 -14.63 -9.52
CA GLY A 107 13.72 -15.92 -9.38
C GLY A 107 13.72 -16.43 -7.94
N GLU A 108 14.02 -15.56 -6.97
CA GLU A 108 13.96 -15.88 -5.54
C GLU A 108 12.54 -16.27 -5.12
N ILE A 109 11.51 -15.51 -5.53
CA ILE A 109 10.11 -15.86 -5.25
C ILE A 109 9.78 -17.24 -5.83
N ALA A 110 10.15 -17.50 -7.09
CA ALA A 110 9.87 -18.78 -7.74
C ALA A 110 10.59 -19.97 -7.06
N GLN A 111 11.78 -19.76 -6.54
CA GLN A 111 12.54 -20.80 -5.83
C GLN A 111 11.97 -21.03 -4.43
N THR A 112 11.71 -19.95 -3.68
CA THR A 112 11.20 -20.01 -2.30
C THR A 112 9.77 -20.57 -2.25
N TRP A 113 8.93 -20.25 -3.25
CA TRP A 113 7.54 -20.72 -3.32
C TRP A 113 7.41 -22.26 -3.34
N LYS A 114 8.44 -22.98 -3.79
CA LYS A 114 8.44 -24.46 -3.84
C LYS A 114 8.37 -25.10 -2.46
N ASP A 115 8.83 -24.42 -1.43
CA ASP A 115 8.86 -24.94 -0.05
C ASP A 115 7.47 -25.01 0.60
N GLN A 116 6.47 -24.28 0.14
CA GLN A 116 5.10 -24.32 0.67
C GLN A 116 4.97 -24.12 2.21
N SER A 117 6.05 -23.74 2.91
CA SER A 117 6.02 -23.44 4.34
C SER A 117 5.46 -22.03 4.60
N SER A 118 5.01 -21.79 5.82
CA SER A 118 4.57 -20.44 6.22
C SER A 118 5.71 -19.43 6.15
N GLU A 119 6.94 -19.84 6.49
CA GLU A 119 8.12 -19.00 6.40
C GLU A 119 8.41 -18.60 4.94
N ALA A 120 8.41 -19.59 4.03
CA ALA A 120 8.58 -19.38 2.60
C ALA A 120 7.50 -18.42 2.04
N TYR A 121 6.25 -18.57 2.47
CA TYR A 121 5.19 -17.66 2.09
C TYR A 121 5.49 -16.20 2.49
N TYR A 122 5.91 -15.96 3.74
CA TYR A 122 6.24 -14.61 4.20
C TYR A 122 7.47 -14.03 3.51
N GLN A 123 8.47 -14.85 3.18
CA GLN A 123 9.62 -14.42 2.39
C GLN A 123 9.20 -14.02 0.96
N CYS A 124 8.33 -14.79 0.32
CA CYS A 124 7.76 -14.44 -0.99
C CYS A 124 6.97 -13.13 -0.91
N MET A 125 6.17 -12.92 0.14
CA MET A 125 5.42 -11.67 0.34
C MET A 125 6.35 -10.47 0.54
N ALA A 126 7.45 -10.61 1.28
CA ALA A 126 8.43 -9.54 1.46
C ALA A 126 9.04 -9.11 0.11
N ASN A 127 9.46 -10.08 -0.71
CA ASN A 127 9.98 -9.81 -2.05
C ASN A 127 8.91 -9.24 -2.98
N LEU A 128 7.65 -9.68 -2.89
CA LEU A 128 6.53 -9.10 -3.63
C LEU A 128 6.33 -7.63 -3.28
N TYR A 129 6.31 -7.26 -2.00
CA TYR A 129 6.17 -5.86 -1.61
C TYR A 129 7.35 -5.01 -2.09
N LYS A 130 8.57 -5.57 -2.14
CA LYS A 130 9.73 -4.91 -2.74
C LYS A 130 9.53 -4.68 -4.24
N LEU A 131 9.03 -5.67 -4.98
CA LEU A 131 8.69 -5.53 -6.41
C LEU A 131 7.64 -4.43 -6.63
N ILE A 132 6.59 -4.40 -5.81
CA ILE A 132 5.53 -3.38 -5.88
C ILE A 132 6.11 -1.98 -5.63
N ALA A 133 7.00 -1.84 -4.65
CA ALA A 133 7.64 -0.55 -4.36
C ALA A 133 8.53 -0.06 -5.51
N ILE A 134 9.31 -0.95 -6.13
CA ILE A 134 10.20 -0.60 -7.26
C ILE A 134 9.39 -0.26 -8.51
N THR A 135 8.37 -1.06 -8.84
CA THR A 135 7.56 -0.84 -10.05
C THR A 135 6.55 0.30 -9.91
N GLY A 136 6.21 0.66 -8.69
CA GLY A 136 5.17 1.67 -8.45
C GLY A 136 3.76 1.24 -8.90
N ILE A 137 3.54 -0.03 -9.24
CA ILE A 137 2.28 -0.52 -9.83
C ILE A 137 1.05 -0.32 -8.94
N ALA A 138 1.24 -0.29 -7.64
CA ALA A 138 0.19 0.01 -6.69
C ALA A 138 -0.09 1.51 -6.58
N ASN A 139 0.75 2.32 -7.19
CA ASN A 139 0.64 3.77 -7.18
C ASN A 139 -0.19 4.19 -8.39
N ASP A 140 -1.35 4.77 -8.14
CA ASP A 140 -2.01 5.60 -9.15
C ASP A 140 -1.14 6.85 -9.35
N PRO A 141 -0.57 7.11 -10.55
CA PRO A 141 0.25 8.30 -10.77
C PRO A 141 -0.46 9.60 -10.36
N ALA A 142 -1.76 9.69 -10.60
CA ALA A 142 -2.57 10.82 -10.16
C ALA A 142 -2.67 10.88 -8.62
N SER A 143 -2.72 9.73 -7.94
CA SER A 143 -2.76 9.68 -6.47
C SER A 143 -1.42 10.00 -5.83
N ILE A 144 -0.28 9.68 -6.47
CA ILE A 144 1.05 10.05 -5.98
C ILE A 144 1.23 11.56 -6.04
N GLU A 145 0.87 12.17 -7.18
CA GLU A 145 0.96 13.61 -7.35
C GLU A 145 0.04 14.34 -6.38
N GLU A 146 -1.23 13.91 -6.25
CA GLU A 146 -2.17 14.44 -5.28
C GLU A 146 -1.71 14.22 -3.83
N PHE A 147 -1.17 13.04 -3.48
CA PHE A 147 -0.63 12.78 -2.14
C PHE A 147 0.62 13.61 -1.88
N GLY A 148 1.52 13.76 -2.87
CA GLY A 148 2.68 14.63 -2.81
C GLY A 148 2.32 16.06 -2.43
N ILE A 149 1.21 16.58 -2.94
CA ILE A 149 0.72 17.92 -2.65
C ILE A 149 0.31 18.08 -1.17
N ILE A 150 -0.20 17.04 -0.50
CA ILE A 150 -0.59 17.12 0.92
C ILE A 150 0.51 16.64 1.88
N THR A 151 1.61 16.09 1.35
CA THR A 151 2.66 15.43 2.15
C THR A 151 3.26 16.38 3.19
N GLN A 152 3.52 17.64 2.84
CA GLN A 152 4.07 18.63 3.79
C GLN A 152 3.13 18.85 4.97
N ALA A 153 1.82 19.01 4.71
CA ALA A 153 0.83 19.19 5.76
C ALA A 153 0.66 17.94 6.62
N VAL A 154 0.75 16.76 6.02
CA VAL A 154 0.71 15.48 6.75
C VAL A 154 1.95 15.35 7.66
N HIS A 155 3.15 15.63 7.15
CA HIS A 155 4.37 15.61 7.94
C HIS A 155 4.31 16.62 9.10
N TYR A 156 3.87 17.85 8.82
CA TYR A 156 3.69 18.85 9.85
C TYR A 156 2.71 18.37 10.94
N LEU A 157 1.57 17.84 10.54
CA LEU A 157 0.57 17.30 11.45
C LEU A 157 1.13 16.14 12.29
N GLN A 158 1.86 15.22 11.69
CA GLN A 158 2.48 14.08 12.37
C GLN A 158 3.55 14.52 13.37
N ALA A 159 4.38 15.49 13.01
CA ALA A 159 5.42 16.04 13.90
C ALA A 159 4.83 16.77 15.14
N HIS A 160 3.60 17.28 15.05
CA HIS A 160 2.95 18.04 16.11
C HIS A 160 1.73 17.32 16.73
N LEU A 161 1.58 16.00 16.49
CA LEU A 161 0.41 15.23 16.96
C LEU A 161 0.13 15.41 18.46
N PHE A 162 1.19 15.41 19.27
CA PHE A 162 1.10 15.48 20.73
C PHE A 162 1.35 16.87 21.29
N ASP A 163 1.47 17.89 20.42
CA ASP A 163 1.54 19.27 20.86
C ASP A 163 0.15 19.77 21.29
N LYS A 164 0.04 20.29 22.52
CA LYS A 164 -1.20 20.91 23.03
C LYS A 164 -1.62 22.13 22.21
N ASN A 165 -0.64 22.82 21.63
CA ASN A 165 -0.83 24.04 20.85
C ASN A 165 -1.01 23.77 19.35
N LEU A 166 -1.27 22.51 18.96
CA LEU A 166 -1.54 22.18 17.57
C LEU A 166 -2.82 22.90 17.08
N VAL A 167 -2.63 23.89 16.24
CA VAL A 167 -3.71 24.64 15.57
C VAL A 167 -3.82 24.12 14.15
N MET A 168 -5.00 23.59 13.80
CA MET A 168 -5.24 23.00 12.48
C MET A 168 -5.04 23.98 11.31
N GLU A 169 -5.23 25.28 11.55
CA GLU A 169 -4.94 26.32 10.56
C GLU A 169 -3.48 26.31 10.11
N LYS A 170 -2.54 26.03 11.02
CA LYS A 170 -1.12 25.88 10.67
C LYS A 170 -0.86 24.69 9.78
N VAL A 171 -1.62 23.59 9.96
CA VAL A 171 -1.57 22.40 9.10
C VAL A 171 -2.05 22.75 7.70
N TYR A 172 -3.21 23.43 7.60
CA TYR A 172 -3.80 23.80 6.30
C TYR A 172 -2.90 24.72 5.49
N ARG A 173 -2.18 25.63 6.15
CA ARG A 173 -1.23 26.55 5.50
C ARG A 173 0.00 25.87 4.88
N GLN A 174 0.24 24.60 5.20
CA GLN A 174 1.31 23.81 4.56
C GLN A 174 0.92 23.36 3.14
N CYS A 175 -0.32 23.59 2.72
CA CYS A 175 -0.81 23.21 1.40
C CYS A 175 -1.06 24.44 0.52
N PRO A 176 -0.86 24.32 -0.81
CA PRO A 176 -1.11 25.41 -1.76
C PRO A 176 -2.59 25.62 -2.10
N PHE A 177 -3.51 24.92 -1.44
CA PHE A 177 -4.94 24.97 -1.73
C PHE A 177 -5.79 25.15 -0.46
N SER A 178 -7.12 25.28 -0.64
CA SER A 178 -8.05 25.58 0.45
C SER A 178 -8.15 24.48 1.50
N GLN A 179 -8.53 24.85 2.73
CA GLN A 179 -8.83 23.90 3.81
C GLN A 179 -9.83 22.82 3.38
N THR A 180 -10.87 23.19 2.63
CA THR A 180 -11.88 22.25 2.16
C THR A 180 -11.27 21.17 1.25
N SER A 181 -10.38 21.58 0.33
CA SER A 181 -9.66 20.67 -0.54
C SER A 181 -8.72 19.75 0.24
N PHE A 182 -7.98 20.32 1.22
CA PHE A 182 -7.14 19.50 2.10
C PHE A 182 -7.95 18.44 2.85
N ILE A 183 -9.07 18.80 3.46
CA ILE A 183 -9.94 17.86 4.18
C ILE A 183 -10.45 16.77 3.24
N LYS A 184 -10.81 17.11 1.98
CA LYS A 184 -11.25 16.15 0.96
C LYS A 184 -10.15 15.15 0.64
N TYR A 185 -8.93 15.62 0.33
CA TYR A 185 -7.78 14.76 0.04
C TYR A 185 -7.36 13.96 1.26
N PHE A 186 -7.31 14.57 2.42
CA PHE A 186 -6.97 13.85 3.65
C PHE A 186 -7.97 12.71 3.94
N ARG A 187 -9.28 12.93 3.72
CA ARG A 187 -10.27 11.85 3.83
C ARG A 187 -10.07 10.75 2.79
N LYS A 188 -9.70 11.10 1.56
CA LYS A 188 -9.40 10.14 0.50
C LYS A 188 -8.28 9.18 0.92
N TYR A 189 -7.20 9.70 1.54
CA TYR A 189 -6.02 8.91 1.89
C TYR A 189 -6.05 8.30 3.30
N PHE A 190 -6.70 8.95 4.26
CA PHE A 190 -6.71 8.53 5.66
C PHE A 190 -8.08 8.03 6.15
N GLY A 191 -9.10 8.00 5.32
CA GLY A 191 -10.44 7.52 5.64
C GLY A 191 -11.21 8.39 6.67
N CYS A 192 -10.62 9.47 7.16
CA CYS A 192 -11.21 10.33 8.18
C CYS A 192 -10.73 11.78 8.06
N THR A 193 -11.36 12.71 8.81
CA THR A 193 -10.88 14.10 8.85
C THR A 193 -9.56 14.23 9.60
N PRO A 194 -8.73 15.27 9.32
CA PRO A 194 -7.48 15.52 10.04
C PRO A 194 -7.67 15.59 11.56
N VAL A 195 -8.70 16.27 12.03
CA VAL A 195 -9.02 16.39 13.47
C VAL A 195 -9.35 15.01 14.07
N LYS A 196 -10.14 14.19 13.37
CA LYS A 196 -10.46 12.83 13.82
C LYS A 196 -9.19 11.96 13.87
N TYR A 197 -8.33 12.10 12.87
CA TYR A 197 -7.03 11.41 12.83
C TYR A 197 -6.16 11.76 14.05
N VAL A 198 -5.98 13.06 14.33
CA VAL A 198 -5.22 13.54 15.50
C VAL A 198 -5.78 12.93 16.78
N ASN A 199 -7.09 13.01 16.98
CA ASN A 199 -7.73 12.46 18.17
C ASN A 199 -7.52 10.94 18.29
N GLN A 200 -7.63 10.20 17.18
CA GLN A 200 -7.36 8.75 17.18
C GLN A 200 -5.93 8.42 17.59
N GLN A 201 -4.93 9.12 17.02
CA GLN A 201 -3.52 8.89 17.36
C GLN A 201 -3.22 9.26 18.83
N ARG A 202 -3.78 10.37 19.34
CA ARG A 202 -3.66 10.78 20.73
C ARG A 202 -4.25 9.74 21.68
N ILE A 203 -5.41 9.16 21.35
CA ILE A 203 -6.03 8.11 22.19
C ILE A 203 -5.28 6.79 22.11
N LEU A 204 -4.74 6.41 20.96
CA LEU A 204 -3.87 5.22 20.85
C LEU A 204 -2.63 5.35 21.75
N ASN A 205 -1.99 6.53 21.75
CA ASN A 205 -0.88 6.78 22.67
C ASN A 205 -1.32 6.76 24.13
N ALA A 206 -2.47 7.37 24.45
CA ALA A 206 -3.02 7.36 25.80
C ALA A 206 -3.31 5.93 26.30
N GLN A 207 -3.80 5.05 25.44
CA GLN A 207 -4.00 3.63 25.78
C GLN A 207 -2.70 2.92 26.15
N THR A 208 -1.61 3.23 25.42
CA THR A 208 -0.28 2.70 25.74
C THR A 208 0.23 3.21 27.09
N LEU A 209 0.11 4.53 27.33
CA LEU A 209 0.52 5.12 28.61
C LEU A 209 -0.33 4.66 29.78
N LEU A 210 -1.63 4.45 29.62
CA LEU A 210 -2.49 3.88 30.64
C LEU A 210 -2.05 2.47 31.06
N ARG A 211 -1.67 1.62 30.09
CA ARG A 211 -1.20 0.25 30.38
C ARG A 211 0.13 0.23 31.14
N SER A 212 0.99 1.23 30.96
CA SER A 212 2.25 1.31 31.68
C SER A 212 2.08 1.58 33.19
N GLN A 213 0.95 2.16 33.60
CA GLN A 213 0.63 2.56 34.97
C GLN A 213 1.66 3.51 35.60
N LEU A 214 2.48 4.19 34.77
CA LEU A 214 3.54 5.07 35.25
C LEU A 214 3.08 6.53 35.44
N TYR A 215 1.92 6.89 34.94
CA TYR A 215 1.43 8.27 34.87
C TYR A 215 0.01 8.39 35.40
N THR A 216 -0.28 9.53 35.98
CA THR A 216 -1.67 9.91 36.32
C THR A 216 -2.46 10.18 35.03
N ARG A 217 -3.78 10.14 35.12
CA ARG A 217 -4.65 10.40 33.94
C ARG A 217 -4.51 11.83 33.43
N GLU A 218 -4.24 12.77 34.30
CA GLU A 218 -3.97 14.18 33.99
C GLU A 218 -2.65 14.32 33.24
N GLU A 219 -1.60 13.65 33.68
CA GLU A 219 -0.31 13.61 32.97
C GLU A 219 -0.46 12.94 31.61
N ILE A 220 -1.19 11.82 31.51
CA ILE A 220 -1.46 11.16 30.22
C ILE A 220 -2.19 12.08 29.26
N ALA A 221 -3.24 12.77 29.70
CA ALA A 221 -3.94 13.75 28.88
C ALA A 221 -2.98 14.82 28.35
N SER A 222 -2.13 15.32 29.24
CA SER A 222 -1.09 16.30 28.90
C SER A 222 -0.07 15.79 27.88
N LEU A 223 0.51 14.60 28.12
CA LEU A 223 1.49 13.94 27.25
C LEU A 223 0.92 13.59 25.85
N CYS A 224 -0.40 13.34 25.81
CA CYS A 224 -1.11 13.07 24.55
C CYS A 224 -1.59 14.34 23.84
N GLY A 225 -1.20 15.54 24.31
CA GLY A 225 -1.51 16.80 23.63
C GLY A 225 -2.92 17.33 23.88
N PHE A 226 -3.63 16.88 24.92
CA PHE A 226 -4.90 17.47 25.33
C PHE A 226 -4.66 18.62 26.29
N GLU A 227 -5.15 19.79 25.93
CA GLU A 227 -5.11 20.97 26.79
C GLU A 227 -6.09 20.82 27.98
N ASN A 228 -7.24 20.19 27.73
CA ASN A 228 -8.31 20.04 28.70
C ASN A 228 -8.58 18.55 29.01
N VAL A 229 -8.39 18.16 30.25
CA VAL A 229 -8.60 16.78 30.74
C VAL A 229 -10.05 16.32 30.56
N LYS A 230 -11.04 17.20 30.72
CA LYS A 230 -12.45 16.85 30.49
C LYS A 230 -12.68 16.48 29.02
N HIS A 231 -12.09 17.25 28.10
CA HIS A 231 -12.13 16.95 26.67
C HIS A 231 -11.45 15.61 26.36
N PHE A 232 -10.29 15.33 26.98
CA PHE A 232 -9.63 14.03 26.86
C PHE A 232 -10.56 12.87 27.23
N TYR A 233 -11.26 12.93 28.37
CA TYR A 233 -12.18 11.83 28.77
C TYR A 233 -13.33 11.64 27.78
N VAL A 234 -13.90 12.72 27.25
CA VAL A 234 -14.96 12.64 26.23
C VAL A 234 -14.45 11.95 24.97
N VAL A 235 -13.30 12.39 24.44
CA VAL A 235 -12.70 11.83 23.23
C VAL A 235 -12.24 10.39 23.45
N PHE A 236 -11.67 10.09 24.62
CA PHE A 236 -11.25 8.74 24.96
C PHE A 236 -12.45 7.77 24.95
N LYS A 237 -13.54 8.11 25.63
CA LYS A 237 -14.75 7.28 25.64
C LYS A 237 -15.35 7.10 24.25
N GLN A 238 -15.35 8.18 23.43
CA GLN A 238 -15.87 8.15 22.08
C GLN A 238 -15.07 7.22 21.14
N ILE A 239 -13.73 7.19 21.28
CA ILE A 239 -12.85 6.42 20.39
C ILE A 239 -12.60 5.01 20.95
N ALA A 240 -12.35 4.88 22.24
CA ALA A 240 -12.07 3.58 22.87
C ALA A 240 -13.34 2.77 23.21
N GLY A 241 -14.52 3.40 23.16
CA GLY A 241 -15.79 2.76 23.49
C GLY A 241 -16.03 2.53 24.99
N CYS A 242 -15.08 2.92 25.84
CA CYS A 242 -15.17 2.78 27.30
C CYS A 242 -14.40 3.92 27.99
N THR A 243 -14.63 4.11 29.30
CA THR A 243 -13.89 5.08 30.09
C THR A 243 -12.45 4.62 30.34
N THR A 244 -11.55 5.54 30.72
CA THR A 244 -10.16 5.22 31.11
C THR A 244 -10.10 4.24 32.28
N GLY A 245 -11.07 4.32 33.22
CA GLY A 245 -11.17 3.40 34.34
C GLY A 245 -11.63 1.99 33.96
N GLU A 246 -12.56 1.87 33.03
CA GLU A 246 -13.03 0.58 32.48
C GLU A 246 -11.95 -0.04 31.58
N TYR A 247 -11.18 0.78 30.86
CA TYR A 247 -10.11 0.31 30.00
C TYR A 247 -9.00 -0.42 30.76
N LEU A 248 -8.66 0.04 31.97
CA LEU A 248 -7.65 -0.59 32.84
C LEU A 248 -8.13 -1.86 33.52
N LYS A 249 -9.43 -2.15 33.53
CA LYS A 249 -10.00 -3.38 34.11
C LYS A 249 -10.14 -4.53 33.11
N LYS A 250 -9.89 -4.25 31.82
CA LYS A 250 -9.86 -5.24 30.73
C LYS A 250 -8.47 -5.82 30.57
#